data_fbed3f59819ff6745d75d1e78f848a90
#
_entry.id   fbed3f59819ff6745d75d1e78f848a90
#
_cell.length_a   1.000
_cell.length_b   1.000
_cell.length_c   1.000
_cell.angle_alpha   90.00
_cell.angle_beta   90.00
_cell.angle_gamma   90.00
#
_symmetry.space_group_name_H-M   'P 1'
#
loop_
_entity.id
_entity.type
_entity.pdbx_description
1 polymer ?
#
loop_
_entity_poly.entity_id
_entity_poly.type
_entity_poly.pdbx_seq_one_letter_code
_entity_poly.pdbx_strand_id
1 'polypeptide(L)'
;DEYKRRIAAAYYSKRVGQVVHRLATKSFDYAIVMRPDLLEMETLNEVLRVANKTTAYQWDGLERFPQVFEVIPLFDRFFVFDPNDAPKYKAKYPNLLACTNFYFDFPMPEVQVNPNEVMYAGAYQEGRVGSLLKMVDELQKYNLKLNVHLVLGWRSVAFEHPIITFSKKGVGFLSYLETARRAGMLLDIKACEHDGLSFRVFEALRYNKKLITDNKSVRLYDFYRPENIFVVEDGCFDGLSEFLAAPYTPLPEEIIQKYSFTNWLRYALDMPPYQVTDSKTWKFQLS
;
A
#
# COMPACT_ATOMS: atom_id res chain seq x y z
N ASP A 1 -2.84 -8.30 -19.95
CA ASP A 1 -1.71 -9.16 -19.63
C ASP A 1 -2.15 -10.48 -18.93
N GLU A 2 -3.25 -11.03 -19.42
CA GLU A 2 -3.91 -12.25 -18.96
C GLU A 2 -2.94 -13.45 -18.86
N TYR A 3 -2.04 -13.59 -19.83
CA TYR A 3 -1.05 -14.68 -19.83
C TYR A 3 -0.10 -14.64 -18.64
N LYS A 4 0.45 -13.48 -18.29
CA LYS A 4 1.35 -13.33 -17.13
C LYS A 4 0.60 -13.58 -15.82
N ARG A 5 -0.66 -13.15 -15.75
CA ARG A 5 -1.52 -13.43 -14.61
C ARG A 5 -1.74 -14.93 -14.42
N ARG A 6 -2.04 -15.67 -15.48
CA ARG A 6 -2.22 -17.14 -15.42
C ARG A 6 -0.96 -17.86 -14.95
N ILE A 7 0.21 -17.45 -15.44
CA ILE A 7 1.49 -18.00 -14.94
C ILE A 7 1.68 -17.70 -13.45
N ALA A 8 1.39 -16.47 -13.02
CA ALA A 8 1.49 -16.10 -11.61
C ALA A 8 0.49 -16.89 -10.75
N ALA A 9 -0.77 -17.04 -11.19
CA ALA A 9 -1.78 -17.82 -10.50
C ALA A 9 -1.35 -19.29 -10.34
N ALA A 10 -0.91 -19.94 -11.41
CA ALA A 10 -0.43 -21.32 -11.36
C ALA A 10 0.78 -21.46 -10.42
N TYR A 11 1.72 -20.50 -10.44
CA TYR A 11 2.89 -20.50 -9.56
C TYR A 11 2.50 -20.38 -8.09
N TYR A 12 1.65 -19.40 -7.75
CA TYR A 12 1.22 -19.21 -6.37
C TYR A 12 0.34 -20.35 -5.89
N SER A 13 -0.61 -20.83 -6.71
CA SER A 13 -1.47 -21.97 -6.39
C SER A 13 -0.67 -23.23 -6.09
N LYS A 14 0.34 -23.54 -6.92
CA LYS A 14 1.23 -24.67 -6.66
C LYS A 14 1.92 -24.58 -5.30
N ARG A 15 2.43 -23.39 -4.93
CA ARG A 15 3.13 -23.19 -3.64
C ARG A 15 2.18 -23.23 -2.46
N VAL A 16 1.05 -22.56 -2.57
CA VAL A 16 0.01 -22.55 -1.53
C VAL A 16 -0.56 -23.95 -1.35
N GLY A 17 -0.93 -24.63 -2.45
CA GLY A 17 -1.45 -26.00 -2.41
C GLY A 17 -0.52 -26.99 -1.73
N GLN A 18 0.81 -26.89 -1.97
CA GLN A 18 1.80 -27.73 -1.28
C GLN A 18 1.80 -27.52 0.26
N VAL A 19 1.54 -26.30 0.71
CA VAL A 19 1.44 -25.99 2.15
C VAL A 19 0.10 -26.50 2.69
N VAL A 20 -0.98 -26.18 2.05
CA VAL A 20 -2.33 -26.55 2.49
C VAL A 20 -2.51 -28.06 2.52
N HIS A 21 -2.00 -28.78 1.53
CA HIS A 21 -2.03 -30.24 1.51
C HIS A 21 -1.35 -30.86 2.76
N ARG A 22 -0.23 -30.29 3.20
CA ARG A 22 0.43 -30.72 4.45
C ARG A 22 -0.37 -30.39 5.71
N LEU A 23 -1.27 -29.42 5.62
CA LEU A 23 -2.11 -28.94 6.70
C LEU A 23 -3.56 -29.48 6.61
N ALA A 24 -3.89 -30.29 5.62
CA ALA A 24 -5.25 -30.73 5.30
C ALA A 24 -5.94 -31.53 6.44
N THR A 25 -5.18 -32.09 7.37
CA THR A 25 -5.69 -32.80 8.56
C THR A 25 -5.84 -31.89 9.80
N LYS A 26 -5.44 -30.60 9.68
CA LYS A 26 -5.54 -29.61 10.75
C LYS A 26 -6.73 -28.69 10.52
N SER A 27 -7.28 -28.16 11.58
CA SER A 27 -8.26 -27.07 11.56
C SER A 27 -7.61 -25.83 12.16
N PHE A 28 -7.88 -24.67 11.54
CA PHE A 28 -7.41 -23.36 11.98
C PHE A 28 -8.60 -22.50 12.35
N ASP A 29 -8.42 -21.61 13.33
CA ASP A 29 -9.48 -20.65 13.67
C ASP A 29 -9.69 -19.65 12.54
N TYR A 30 -8.60 -19.24 11.87
CA TYR A 30 -8.62 -18.21 10.84
C TYR A 30 -7.74 -18.56 9.64
N ALA A 31 -8.21 -18.15 8.45
CA ALA A 31 -7.37 -18.02 7.25
C ALA A 31 -7.49 -16.61 6.70
N ILE A 32 -6.33 -16.00 6.39
CA ILE A 32 -6.27 -14.73 5.66
C ILE A 32 -5.64 -14.98 4.31
N VAL A 33 -6.33 -14.59 3.25
CA VAL A 33 -5.83 -14.70 1.88
C VAL A 33 -5.57 -13.30 1.32
N MET A 34 -4.30 -13.02 1.08
CA MET A 34 -3.86 -11.78 0.44
C MET A 34 -3.88 -11.99 -1.07
N ARG A 35 -4.59 -11.11 -1.81
CA ARG A 35 -4.73 -11.23 -3.25
C ARG A 35 -5.33 -12.58 -3.69
N PRO A 36 -6.59 -12.86 -3.30
CA PRO A 36 -7.24 -14.12 -3.64
C PRO A 36 -7.38 -14.34 -5.16
N ASP A 37 -7.39 -13.26 -5.95
CA ASP A 37 -7.36 -13.27 -7.41
C ASP A 37 -6.11 -13.93 -8.03
N LEU A 38 -5.07 -14.16 -7.23
CA LEU A 38 -3.84 -14.84 -7.64
C LEU A 38 -3.87 -16.36 -7.37
N LEU A 39 -4.97 -16.90 -6.82
CA LEU A 39 -5.11 -18.33 -6.58
C LEU A 39 -6.12 -18.95 -7.56
N GLU A 40 -5.81 -20.16 -8.00
CA GLU A 40 -6.76 -21.00 -8.73
C GLU A 40 -7.88 -21.44 -7.77
N MET A 41 -9.09 -21.58 -8.27
CA MET A 41 -10.29 -21.87 -7.48
C MET A 41 -10.14 -23.14 -6.62
N GLU A 42 -9.52 -24.18 -7.16
CA GLU A 42 -9.28 -25.44 -6.45
C GLU A 42 -8.41 -25.21 -5.19
N THR A 43 -7.27 -24.52 -5.36
CA THR A 43 -6.38 -24.17 -4.24
C THR A 43 -7.06 -23.29 -3.23
N LEU A 44 -7.85 -22.31 -3.70
CA LEU A 44 -8.60 -21.43 -2.82
C LEU A 44 -9.60 -22.22 -1.95
N ASN A 45 -10.36 -23.13 -2.55
CA ASN A 45 -11.31 -23.99 -1.83
C ASN A 45 -10.61 -24.86 -0.77
N GLU A 46 -9.41 -25.37 -1.06
CA GLU A 46 -8.62 -26.10 -0.08
C GLU A 46 -8.23 -25.22 1.12
N VAL A 47 -7.80 -23.97 0.88
CA VAL A 47 -7.48 -23.00 1.93
C VAL A 47 -8.71 -22.71 2.80
N LEU A 48 -9.85 -22.46 2.17
CA LEU A 48 -11.10 -22.13 2.88
C LEU A 48 -11.60 -23.31 3.75
N ARG A 49 -11.40 -24.54 3.31
CA ARG A 49 -11.85 -25.74 4.00
C ARG A 49 -11.11 -25.99 5.33
N VAL A 50 -9.87 -25.56 5.47
CA VAL A 50 -9.05 -25.83 6.67
C VAL A 50 -9.23 -24.78 7.77
N ALA A 51 -10.05 -23.75 7.57
CA ALA A 51 -10.27 -22.69 8.53
C ALA A 51 -11.74 -22.49 8.92
N ASN A 52 -11.96 -22.11 10.16
CA ASN A 52 -13.30 -21.84 10.68
C ASN A 52 -13.85 -20.47 10.26
N LYS A 53 -12.96 -19.47 10.12
CA LYS A 53 -13.27 -18.13 9.64
C LYS A 53 -12.29 -17.72 8.56
N THR A 54 -12.79 -17.08 7.52
CA THR A 54 -12.01 -16.77 6.31
C THR A 54 -12.08 -15.28 5.99
N THR A 55 -10.92 -14.68 5.78
CA THR A 55 -10.81 -13.27 5.43
C THR A 55 -9.95 -13.12 4.18
N ALA A 56 -10.36 -12.27 3.27
CA ALA A 56 -9.54 -11.87 2.14
C ALA A 56 -9.18 -10.39 2.18
N TYR A 57 -8.04 -10.05 1.61
CA TYR A 57 -7.63 -8.68 1.39
C TYR A 57 -7.14 -8.47 -0.03
N GLN A 58 -7.80 -7.59 -0.75
CA GLN A 58 -7.46 -7.17 -2.12
C GLN A 58 -6.85 -5.78 -2.09
N TRP A 59 -5.53 -5.67 -2.27
CA TRP A 59 -4.81 -4.40 -2.28
C TRP A 59 -4.62 -3.78 -3.68
N ASP A 60 -5.41 -4.22 -4.64
CA ASP A 60 -5.60 -3.59 -5.94
C ASP A 60 -7.09 -3.29 -6.14
N GLY A 61 -7.42 -2.31 -6.97
CA GLY A 61 -8.81 -2.01 -7.32
C GLY A 61 -9.52 -3.22 -7.92
N LEU A 62 -10.77 -3.45 -7.55
CA LEU A 62 -11.54 -4.64 -7.98
C LEU A 62 -11.68 -4.70 -9.51
N GLU A 63 -11.90 -3.57 -10.16
CA GLU A 63 -12.08 -3.52 -11.61
C GLU A 63 -10.80 -3.80 -12.41
N ARG A 64 -9.64 -3.65 -11.77
CA ARG A 64 -8.36 -3.99 -12.39
C ARG A 64 -8.22 -5.49 -12.63
N PHE A 65 -8.84 -6.30 -11.76
CA PHE A 65 -8.78 -7.77 -11.81
C PHE A 65 -10.18 -8.36 -11.66
N PRO A 66 -11.05 -8.28 -12.70
CA PRO A 66 -12.48 -8.62 -12.60
C PRO A 66 -12.79 -10.02 -12.09
N GLN A 67 -11.88 -10.99 -12.27
CA GLN A 67 -12.04 -12.34 -11.73
C GLN A 67 -12.17 -12.38 -10.19
N VAL A 68 -11.75 -11.33 -9.49
CA VAL A 68 -11.91 -11.23 -8.04
C VAL A 68 -13.38 -11.25 -7.62
N PHE A 69 -14.29 -10.79 -8.48
CA PHE A 69 -15.73 -10.79 -8.18
C PHE A 69 -16.31 -12.21 -7.99
N GLU A 70 -15.69 -13.23 -8.58
CA GLU A 70 -16.10 -14.62 -8.42
C GLU A 70 -15.76 -15.17 -7.04
N VAL A 71 -14.71 -14.66 -6.41
CA VAL A 71 -14.21 -15.16 -5.12
C VAL A 71 -14.70 -14.37 -3.90
N ILE A 72 -15.21 -13.14 -4.09
CA ILE A 72 -15.75 -12.33 -2.97
C ILE A 72 -16.76 -13.11 -2.12
N PRO A 73 -17.77 -13.81 -2.70
CA PRO A 73 -18.79 -14.50 -1.92
C PRO A 73 -18.27 -15.70 -1.11
N LEU A 74 -17.06 -16.17 -1.37
CA LEU A 74 -16.49 -17.37 -0.73
C LEU A 74 -15.94 -17.10 0.67
N PHE A 75 -15.75 -15.83 1.03
CA PHE A 75 -15.15 -15.43 2.29
C PHE A 75 -16.21 -14.92 3.28
N ASP A 76 -15.97 -15.09 4.58
CA ASP A 76 -16.79 -14.46 5.61
C ASP A 76 -16.62 -12.94 5.61
N ARG A 77 -15.39 -12.46 5.37
CA ARG A 77 -15.05 -11.03 5.27
C ARG A 77 -14.11 -10.81 4.09
N PHE A 78 -14.44 -9.87 3.24
CA PHE A 78 -13.62 -9.51 2.08
C PHE A 78 -13.25 -8.02 2.14
N PHE A 79 -11.98 -7.72 2.29
CA PHE A 79 -11.50 -6.35 2.43
C PHE A 79 -10.94 -5.79 1.11
N VAL A 80 -11.28 -4.53 0.87
CA VAL A 80 -10.74 -3.72 -0.24
C VAL A 80 -10.11 -2.44 0.31
N PHE A 81 -9.03 -2.01 -0.32
CA PHE A 81 -8.29 -0.82 0.13
C PHE A 81 -8.64 0.43 -0.68
N ASP A 82 -9.27 0.30 -1.84
CA ASP A 82 -9.79 1.45 -2.58
C ASP A 82 -11.06 1.96 -1.89
N PRO A 83 -11.09 3.24 -1.48
CA PRO A 83 -12.24 3.81 -0.79
C PRO A 83 -13.52 3.80 -1.62
N ASN A 84 -13.43 3.68 -2.95
CA ASN A 84 -14.56 3.68 -3.86
C ASN A 84 -15.18 2.29 -4.05
N ASP A 85 -14.40 1.22 -3.87
CA ASP A 85 -14.86 -0.15 -4.16
C ASP A 85 -15.97 -0.61 -3.21
N ALA A 86 -15.79 -0.41 -1.90
CA ALA A 86 -16.77 -0.87 -0.93
C ALA A 86 -18.14 -0.18 -1.11
N PRO A 87 -18.26 1.15 -1.21
CA PRO A 87 -19.55 1.80 -1.49
C PRO A 87 -20.20 1.34 -2.79
N LYS A 88 -19.39 1.11 -3.83
CA LYS A 88 -19.89 0.73 -5.17
C LYS A 88 -20.48 -0.67 -5.21
N TYR A 89 -19.87 -1.61 -4.49
CA TYR A 89 -20.20 -3.03 -4.62
C TYR A 89 -20.87 -3.66 -3.39
N LYS A 90 -20.99 -2.93 -2.26
CA LYS A 90 -21.55 -3.44 -1.00
C LYS A 90 -22.95 -4.03 -1.13
N ALA A 91 -23.79 -3.43 -1.96
CA ALA A 91 -25.16 -3.93 -2.17
C ALA A 91 -25.18 -5.32 -2.80
N LYS A 92 -24.22 -5.62 -3.68
CA LYS A 92 -24.08 -6.94 -4.34
C LYS A 92 -23.33 -7.94 -3.47
N TYR A 93 -22.36 -7.48 -2.66
CA TYR A 93 -21.50 -8.32 -1.85
C TYR A 93 -21.54 -7.85 -0.38
N PRO A 94 -22.50 -8.35 0.43
CA PRO A 94 -22.68 -7.92 1.82
C PRO A 94 -21.47 -8.13 2.72
N ASN A 95 -20.61 -9.10 2.40
CA ASN A 95 -19.36 -9.40 3.10
C ASN A 95 -18.19 -8.50 2.71
N LEU A 96 -18.36 -7.58 1.72
CA LEU A 96 -17.34 -6.63 1.28
C LEU A 96 -17.18 -5.52 2.32
N LEU A 97 -15.95 -5.27 2.75
CA LEU A 97 -15.59 -4.30 3.77
C LEU A 97 -14.45 -3.41 3.26
N ALA A 98 -14.47 -2.13 3.63
CA ALA A 98 -13.35 -1.25 3.36
C ALA A 98 -12.29 -1.36 4.46
N CYS A 99 -11.02 -1.28 4.07
CA CYS A 99 -9.91 -1.04 4.98
C CYS A 99 -8.83 -0.22 4.27
N THR A 100 -7.75 0.08 4.98
CA THR A 100 -6.56 0.73 4.43
C THR A 100 -5.44 -0.27 4.25
N ASN A 101 -4.35 0.12 3.57
CA ASN A 101 -3.06 -0.46 3.83
C ASN A 101 -2.59 -0.06 5.24
N PHE A 102 -1.44 -0.53 5.65
CA PHE A 102 -0.91 -0.40 7.00
C PHE A 102 0.62 -0.29 6.97
N TYR A 103 1.22 0.04 8.10
CA TYR A 103 2.65 -0.15 8.32
C TYR A 103 2.91 -1.35 9.23
N PHE A 104 4.07 -1.99 9.09
CA PHE A 104 4.50 -3.02 10.02
C PHE A 104 5.05 -2.41 11.31
N ASP A 105 4.54 -2.84 12.44
CA ASP A 105 4.83 -2.30 13.78
C ASP A 105 5.81 -3.15 14.61
N PHE A 106 6.53 -4.08 13.95
CA PHE A 106 7.60 -4.81 14.62
C PHE A 106 8.78 -3.89 14.98
N PRO A 107 9.50 -4.18 16.08
CA PRO A 107 10.67 -3.40 16.49
C PRO A 107 11.77 -3.40 15.43
N MET A 108 12.37 -2.25 15.21
CA MET A 108 13.52 -2.08 14.33
C MET A 108 14.61 -1.26 15.03
N PRO A 109 15.91 -1.55 14.77
CA PRO A 109 17.02 -0.78 15.32
C PRO A 109 16.91 0.71 14.95
N GLU A 110 17.37 1.59 15.82
CA GLU A 110 17.46 3.02 15.49
C GLU A 110 18.37 3.27 14.30
N VAL A 111 18.06 4.32 13.54
CA VAL A 111 18.84 4.74 12.37
C VAL A 111 19.10 6.24 12.44
N GLN A 112 20.26 6.66 11.92
CA GLN A 112 20.53 8.07 11.74
C GLN A 112 19.70 8.60 10.56
N VAL A 113 18.91 9.63 10.80
CA VAL A 113 18.05 10.26 9.80
C VAL A 113 18.80 11.39 9.10
N ASN A 114 18.75 11.42 7.77
CA ASN A 114 19.15 12.58 6.98
C ASN A 114 17.87 13.40 6.64
N PRO A 115 17.65 14.54 7.30
CA PRO A 115 16.42 15.33 7.11
C PRO A 115 16.26 15.87 5.68
N ASN A 116 17.37 16.04 4.96
CA ASN A 116 17.39 16.55 3.59
C ASN A 116 17.37 15.45 2.52
N GLU A 117 17.17 14.19 2.90
CA GLU A 117 17.07 13.10 1.93
C GLU A 117 15.60 12.80 1.60
N VAL A 118 15.29 12.76 0.30
CA VAL A 118 14.00 12.34 -0.26
C VAL A 118 14.17 10.97 -0.89
N MET A 119 13.36 10.01 -0.50
CA MET A 119 13.47 8.63 -0.97
C MET A 119 12.23 8.21 -1.76
N TYR A 120 12.46 7.56 -2.90
CA TYR A 120 11.48 6.78 -3.63
C TYR A 120 12.06 5.43 -4.03
N ALA A 121 11.33 4.35 -3.81
CA ALA A 121 11.62 3.06 -4.42
C ALA A 121 10.33 2.39 -4.86
N GLY A 122 10.30 1.87 -6.08
CA GLY A 122 9.11 1.23 -6.61
C GLY A 122 9.37 0.46 -7.89
N ALA A 123 8.40 -0.39 -8.28
CA ALA A 123 8.43 -1.03 -9.58
C ALA A 123 8.19 -0.01 -10.69
N TYR A 124 8.92 -0.15 -11.78
CA TYR A 124 8.67 0.64 -12.99
C TYR A 124 7.25 0.38 -13.51
N GLN A 125 6.49 1.45 -13.67
CA GLN A 125 5.17 1.44 -14.30
C GLN A 125 5.07 2.66 -15.21
N GLU A 126 4.80 2.43 -16.48
CA GLU A 126 4.79 3.49 -17.51
C GLU A 126 3.86 4.65 -17.13
N GLY A 127 2.66 4.34 -16.63
CA GLY A 127 1.68 5.35 -16.20
C GLY A 127 2.10 6.22 -15.01
N ARG A 128 3.17 5.85 -14.27
CA ARG A 128 3.68 6.59 -13.10
C ARG A 128 4.92 7.42 -13.39
N VAL A 129 5.65 7.07 -14.45
CA VAL A 129 6.97 7.67 -14.72
C VAL A 129 6.86 9.16 -14.95
N GLY A 130 5.85 9.61 -15.68
CA GLY A 130 5.67 11.03 -15.97
C GLY A 130 5.49 11.89 -14.70
N SER A 131 4.68 11.43 -13.74
CA SER A 131 4.52 12.11 -12.45
C SER A 131 5.81 12.06 -11.63
N LEU A 132 6.50 10.91 -11.60
CA LEU A 132 7.76 10.77 -10.89
C LEU A 132 8.82 11.73 -11.41
N LEU A 133 9.00 11.80 -12.75
CA LEU A 133 9.98 12.70 -13.36
C LEU A 133 9.69 14.15 -13.02
N LYS A 134 8.44 14.60 -13.14
CA LYS A 134 8.04 15.98 -12.77
C LYS A 134 8.39 16.30 -11.32
N MET A 135 8.13 15.37 -10.38
CA MET A 135 8.48 15.56 -8.97
C MET A 135 10.00 15.59 -8.75
N VAL A 136 10.74 14.71 -9.39
CA VAL A 136 12.21 14.66 -9.28
C VAL A 136 12.83 15.95 -9.85
N ASP A 137 12.38 16.39 -11.03
CA ASP A 137 12.87 17.62 -11.67
C ASP A 137 12.59 18.87 -10.83
N GLU A 138 11.41 18.92 -10.18
CA GLU A 138 11.08 20.02 -9.28
C GLU A 138 11.96 19.99 -8.03
N LEU A 139 12.09 18.84 -7.38
CA LEU A 139 12.87 18.69 -6.15
C LEU A 139 14.37 18.92 -6.35
N GLN A 140 14.92 18.73 -7.56
CA GLN A 140 16.33 19.08 -7.88
C GLN A 140 16.64 20.57 -7.73
N LYS A 141 15.63 21.45 -7.76
CA LYS A 141 15.81 22.89 -7.56
C LYS A 141 16.14 23.28 -6.13
N TYR A 142 15.97 22.33 -5.19
CA TYR A 142 16.22 22.52 -3.77
C TYR A 142 17.49 21.79 -3.34
N ASN A 143 18.06 22.17 -2.21
CA ASN A 143 19.26 21.52 -1.66
C ASN A 143 18.88 20.19 -0.96
N LEU A 144 18.40 19.22 -1.73
CA LEU A 144 17.93 17.92 -1.29
C LEU A 144 18.79 16.80 -1.91
N LYS A 145 19.02 15.76 -1.14
CA LYS A 145 19.59 14.50 -1.64
C LYS A 145 18.46 13.62 -2.14
N LEU A 146 18.36 13.40 -3.43
CA LEU A 146 17.33 12.56 -4.04
C LEU A 146 17.84 11.12 -4.20
N ASN A 147 17.17 10.18 -3.55
CA ASN A 147 17.43 8.74 -3.60
C ASN A 147 16.25 8.04 -4.27
N VAL A 148 16.28 7.98 -5.59
CA VAL A 148 15.17 7.50 -6.42
C VAL A 148 15.56 6.21 -7.11
N HIS A 149 14.85 5.12 -6.82
CA HIS A 149 15.13 3.77 -7.32
C HIS A 149 13.94 3.16 -8.03
N LEU A 150 14.12 2.75 -9.29
CA LEU A 150 13.13 2.05 -10.09
C LEU A 150 13.55 0.62 -10.39
N VAL A 151 12.69 -0.33 -10.04
CA VAL A 151 12.89 -1.75 -10.32
C VAL A 151 12.22 -2.11 -11.64
N LEU A 152 13.03 -2.44 -12.63
CA LEU A 152 12.57 -2.73 -14.00
C LEU A 152 12.00 -4.14 -14.15
N GLY A 153 12.47 -5.11 -13.37
CA GLY A 153 12.18 -6.52 -13.61
C GLY A 153 12.75 -6.97 -14.97
N TRP A 154 11.87 -7.44 -15.82
CA TRP A 154 12.21 -7.87 -17.19
C TRP A 154 12.07 -6.75 -18.23
N ARG A 155 11.68 -5.55 -17.82
CA ARG A 155 11.47 -4.41 -18.72
C ARG A 155 12.79 -3.73 -19.03
N SER A 156 12.84 -3.07 -20.17
CA SER A 156 13.84 -2.05 -20.53
C SER A 156 13.17 -0.69 -20.56
N VAL A 157 13.93 0.34 -20.27
CA VAL A 157 13.48 1.74 -20.42
C VAL A 157 14.32 2.41 -21.50
N ALA A 158 13.68 3.30 -22.25
CA ALA A 158 14.29 4.04 -23.34
C ALA A 158 14.86 5.41 -22.90
N PHE A 159 14.92 5.66 -21.58
CA PHE A 159 15.43 6.92 -21.05
C PHE A 159 16.44 6.67 -19.93
N GLU A 160 17.36 7.60 -19.77
CA GLU A 160 18.28 7.70 -18.65
C GLU A 160 17.95 8.97 -17.87
N HIS A 161 18.16 8.96 -16.58
CA HIS A 161 17.99 10.13 -15.72
C HIS A 161 19.12 10.15 -14.68
N PRO A 162 19.81 11.30 -14.49
CA PRO A 162 21.00 11.36 -13.64
C PRO A 162 20.74 11.03 -12.16
N ILE A 163 19.51 11.21 -11.71
CA ILE A 163 19.10 10.96 -10.30
C ILE A 163 18.50 9.56 -10.13
N ILE A 164 17.89 8.97 -11.17
CA ILE A 164 17.14 7.73 -11.03
C ILE A 164 18.06 6.53 -11.22
N THR A 165 18.16 5.72 -10.18
CA THR A 165 18.85 4.43 -10.25
C THR A 165 17.90 3.34 -10.75
N PHE A 166 18.32 2.60 -11.75
CA PHE A 166 17.56 1.48 -12.29
C PHE A 166 18.19 0.15 -11.88
N SER A 167 17.36 -0.82 -11.51
CA SER A 167 17.81 -2.19 -11.26
C SER A 167 16.85 -3.22 -11.85
N LYS A 168 17.35 -4.42 -12.14
CA LYS A 168 16.50 -5.54 -12.56
C LYS A 168 15.77 -6.21 -11.39
N LYS A 169 16.36 -6.17 -10.20
CA LYS A 169 15.82 -6.80 -8.98
C LYS A 169 15.57 -5.77 -7.92
N GLY A 170 14.46 -5.91 -7.19
CA GLY A 170 14.20 -5.12 -6.00
C GLY A 170 15.14 -5.47 -4.86
N VAL A 171 15.25 -4.56 -3.92
CA VAL A 171 15.90 -4.80 -2.63
C VAL A 171 14.97 -5.59 -1.71
N GLY A 172 15.53 -6.29 -0.73
CA GLY A 172 14.75 -6.96 0.29
C GLY A 172 13.91 -5.97 1.11
N PHE A 173 12.76 -6.42 1.62
CA PHE A 173 11.82 -5.57 2.32
C PHE A 173 12.45 -4.84 3.53
N LEU A 174 13.23 -5.54 4.35
CA LEU A 174 13.91 -4.92 5.52
C LEU A 174 14.92 -3.86 5.10
N SER A 175 15.68 -4.09 4.03
CA SER A 175 16.63 -3.09 3.49
C SER A 175 15.91 -1.87 2.91
N TYR A 176 14.76 -2.08 2.28
CA TYR A 176 13.88 -0.99 1.84
C TYR A 176 13.42 -0.15 3.05
N LEU A 177 12.87 -0.79 4.10
CA LEU A 177 12.42 -0.09 5.30
C LEU A 177 13.54 0.68 5.99
N GLU A 178 14.75 0.11 6.04
CA GLU A 178 15.91 0.81 6.59
C GLU A 178 16.22 2.08 5.80
N THR A 179 16.20 2.01 4.47
CA THR A 179 16.43 3.18 3.61
C THR A 179 15.33 4.22 3.79
N ALA A 180 14.06 3.82 3.85
CA ALA A 180 12.92 4.72 4.08
C ALA A 180 13.03 5.42 5.44
N ARG A 181 13.50 4.74 6.48
CA ARG A 181 13.69 5.30 7.83
C ARG A 181 14.85 6.30 7.91
N ARG A 182 15.91 6.09 7.10
CA ARG A 182 17.05 7.02 7.02
C ARG A 182 16.70 8.32 6.30
N ALA A 183 15.77 8.30 5.37
CA ALA A 183 15.31 9.50 4.67
C ALA A 183 14.49 10.42 5.59
N GLY A 184 14.55 11.72 5.34
CA GLY A 184 13.69 12.71 5.98
C GLY A 184 12.31 12.79 5.35
N MET A 185 12.20 12.48 4.06
CA MET A 185 10.98 12.58 3.27
C MET A 185 10.81 11.37 2.36
N LEU A 186 9.56 11.00 2.09
CA LEU A 186 9.20 9.95 1.14
C LEU A 186 8.41 10.54 -0.03
N LEU A 187 8.65 10.00 -1.24
CA LEU A 187 7.80 10.25 -2.41
C LEU A 187 6.82 9.09 -2.57
N ASP A 188 5.58 9.40 -2.88
CA ASP A 188 4.56 8.43 -3.25
C ASP A 188 3.90 8.85 -4.56
N ILE A 189 3.84 7.94 -5.52
CA ILE A 189 3.22 8.15 -6.83
C ILE A 189 2.03 7.21 -6.95
N LYS A 190 0.85 7.81 -7.14
CA LYS A 190 -0.42 7.10 -7.27
C LYS A 190 -0.37 6.12 -8.46
N ALA A 191 -0.97 4.95 -8.29
CA ALA A 191 -1.37 4.12 -9.43
C ALA A 191 -2.60 4.73 -10.09
N CYS A 192 -2.65 4.71 -11.43
CA CYS A 192 -3.76 5.32 -12.17
C CYS A 192 -5.10 4.60 -11.95
N GLU A 193 -5.05 3.31 -11.58
CA GLU A 193 -6.19 2.40 -11.58
C GLU A 193 -7.01 2.38 -10.28
N HIS A 194 -6.58 3.09 -9.23
CA HIS A 194 -7.27 3.10 -7.92
C HIS A 194 -6.94 4.35 -7.10
N ASP A 195 -7.77 4.65 -6.11
CA ASP A 195 -7.60 5.77 -5.17
C ASP A 195 -7.04 5.35 -3.81
N GLY A 196 -6.83 4.07 -3.59
CA GLY A 196 -6.25 3.53 -2.36
C GLY A 196 -4.82 4.03 -2.12
N LEU A 197 -4.46 4.21 -0.86
CA LEU A 197 -3.14 4.67 -0.45
C LEU A 197 -2.12 3.54 -0.43
N SER A 198 -0.92 3.78 -0.92
CA SER A 198 0.18 2.82 -0.90
C SER A 198 0.70 2.58 0.53
N PHE A 199 1.42 1.47 0.73
CA PHE A 199 2.12 1.19 2.00
C PHE A 199 3.05 2.33 2.40
N ARG A 200 3.67 3.02 1.44
CA ARG A 200 4.62 4.12 1.69
C ARG A 200 4.00 5.28 2.46
N VAL A 201 2.72 5.56 2.25
CA VAL A 201 2.00 6.59 3.01
C VAL A 201 1.96 6.23 4.50
N PHE A 202 1.69 4.97 4.83
CA PHE A 202 1.63 4.48 6.21
C PHE A 202 3.03 4.33 6.83
N GLU A 203 4.04 4.03 6.03
CA GLU A 203 5.44 4.04 6.46
C GLU A 203 5.90 5.47 6.79
N ALA A 204 5.52 6.47 5.99
CA ALA A 204 5.79 7.87 6.30
C ALA A 204 5.15 8.27 7.63
N LEU A 205 3.89 7.89 7.86
CA LEU A 205 3.18 8.08 9.11
C LEU A 205 3.94 7.45 10.29
N ARG A 206 4.30 6.16 10.19
CA ARG A 206 4.99 5.42 11.26
C ARG A 206 6.32 6.02 11.65
N TYR A 207 7.09 6.49 10.67
CA TYR A 207 8.46 6.95 10.86
C TYR A 207 8.58 8.48 10.97
N ASN A 208 7.46 9.19 11.11
CA ASN A 208 7.42 10.66 11.19
C ASN A 208 8.16 11.31 10.02
N LYS A 209 7.91 10.83 8.80
CA LYS A 209 8.49 11.37 7.58
C LYS A 209 7.51 12.29 6.87
N LYS A 210 8.02 13.39 6.33
CA LYS A 210 7.23 14.16 5.37
C LYS A 210 6.95 13.31 4.13
N LEU A 211 5.79 13.52 3.55
CA LEU A 211 5.35 12.81 2.34
C LEU A 211 5.05 13.81 1.24
N ILE A 212 5.52 13.54 0.02
CA ILE A 212 5.11 14.24 -1.18
C ILE A 212 4.41 13.23 -2.08
N THR A 213 3.16 13.47 -2.44
CA THR A 213 2.34 12.52 -3.20
C THR A 213 1.43 13.23 -4.22
N ASP A 214 1.08 12.56 -5.31
CA ASP A 214 0.02 12.98 -6.23
C ASP A 214 -1.33 12.30 -5.95
N ASN A 215 -1.43 11.52 -4.87
CA ASN A 215 -2.68 10.90 -4.45
C ASN A 215 -3.51 11.84 -3.57
N LYS A 216 -4.47 12.55 -4.20
CA LYS A 216 -5.37 13.49 -3.50
C LYS A 216 -6.20 12.83 -2.41
N SER A 217 -6.44 11.51 -2.49
CA SER A 217 -7.25 10.77 -1.52
C SER A 217 -6.64 10.77 -0.12
N VAL A 218 -5.35 11.07 0.03
CA VAL A 218 -4.70 11.18 1.34
C VAL A 218 -5.37 12.22 2.25
N ARG A 219 -6.01 13.24 1.67
CA ARG A 219 -6.76 14.28 2.41
C ARG A 219 -8.02 13.78 3.11
N LEU A 220 -8.50 12.60 2.76
CA LEU A 220 -9.68 11.99 3.37
C LEU A 220 -9.38 11.33 4.73
N TYR A 221 -8.10 11.24 5.10
CA TYR A 221 -7.65 10.49 6.27
C TYR A 221 -7.39 11.40 7.47
N ASP A 222 -7.65 10.90 8.68
CA ASP A 222 -7.51 11.63 9.95
C ASP A 222 -6.06 12.00 10.30
N PHE A 223 -5.09 11.34 9.68
CA PHE A 223 -3.66 11.67 9.83
C PHE A 223 -3.19 12.78 8.86
N TYR A 224 -4.01 13.22 7.92
CA TYR A 224 -3.59 14.27 6.99
C TYR A 224 -3.30 15.58 7.73
N ARG A 225 -2.12 16.14 7.49
CA ARG A 225 -1.70 17.48 7.91
C ARG A 225 -0.92 18.10 6.76
N PRO A 226 -1.23 19.32 6.32
CA PRO A 226 -0.54 19.95 5.20
C PRO A 226 0.94 20.21 5.51
N GLU A 227 1.34 20.32 6.79
CA GLU A 227 2.73 20.43 7.22
C GLU A 227 3.53 19.13 7.02
N ASN A 228 2.84 17.99 7.04
CA ASN A 228 3.45 16.67 6.93
C ASN A 228 3.32 16.05 5.53
N ILE A 229 2.28 16.44 4.78
CA ILE A 229 1.94 15.80 3.51
C ILE A 229 1.67 16.88 2.46
N PHE A 230 2.56 16.97 1.48
CA PHE A 230 2.38 17.80 0.30
C PHE A 230 1.70 17.03 -0.82
N VAL A 231 0.57 17.55 -1.30
CA VAL A 231 -0.18 16.91 -2.39
C VAL A 231 0.05 17.68 -3.69
N VAL A 232 0.72 17.05 -4.64
CA VAL A 232 0.92 17.60 -5.98
C VAL A 232 -0.35 17.42 -6.80
N GLU A 233 -1.03 18.52 -7.10
CA GLU A 233 -2.26 18.51 -7.89
C GLU A 233 -1.97 19.04 -9.29
N ASP A 234 -2.30 18.24 -10.30
CA ASP A 234 -2.18 18.58 -11.71
C ASP A 234 -0.77 19.09 -12.11
N GLY A 235 0.25 18.63 -11.35
CA GLY A 235 1.64 19.03 -11.53
C GLY A 235 1.97 20.41 -10.95
N CYS A 236 1.11 20.98 -10.08
CA CYS A 236 1.37 22.21 -9.35
C CYS A 236 2.24 21.95 -8.12
N PHE A 237 3.27 22.77 -7.94
CA PHE A 237 4.19 22.73 -6.79
C PHE A 237 4.15 24.02 -5.96
N ASP A 238 3.11 24.83 -6.11
CA ASP A 238 2.93 26.04 -5.31
C ASP A 238 2.89 25.70 -3.83
N GLY A 239 3.70 26.41 -3.01
CA GLY A 239 3.85 26.13 -1.58
C GLY A 239 4.83 25.00 -1.21
N LEU A 240 5.51 24.38 -2.20
CA LEU A 240 6.49 23.33 -1.89
C LEU A 240 7.67 23.87 -1.08
N SER A 241 8.14 25.07 -1.34
CA SER A 241 9.23 25.71 -0.59
C SER A 241 8.88 25.85 0.89
N GLU A 242 7.70 26.36 1.18
CA GLU A 242 7.16 26.52 2.54
C GLU A 242 6.98 25.18 3.22
N PHE A 243 6.44 24.20 2.51
CA PHE A 243 6.32 22.84 3.00
C PHE A 243 7.69 22.26 3.37
N LEU A 244 8.70 22.38 2.50
CA LEU A 244 10.04 21.86 2.78
C LEU A 244 10.68 22.51 4.01
N ALA A 245 10.46 23.82 4.20
CA ALA A 245 11.02 24.58 5.33
C ALA A 245 10.27 24.34 6.66
N ALA A 246 8.98 23.99 6.61
CA ALA A 246 8.20 23.75 7.83
C ALA A 246 8.69 22.50 8.59
N PRO A 247 8.65 22.48 9.94
CA PRO A 247 8.94 21.27 10.71
C PRO A 247 7.83 20.22 10.52
N TYR A 248 8.15 18.95 10.79
CA TYR A 248 7.15 17.90 10.89
C TYR A 248 6.29 18.12 12.16
N THR A 249 4.97 18.03 12.04
CA THR A 249 4.03 18.14 13.16
C THR A 249 3.68 16.74 13.67
N PRO A 250 4.11 16.36 14.88
CA PRO A 250 3.80 15.04 15.44
C PRO A 250 2.28 14.78 15.51
N LEU A 251 1.88 13.56 15.22
CA LEU A 251 0.49 13.11 15.32
C LEU A 251 0.25 12.39 16.65
N PRO A 252 -0.98 12.41 17.17
CA PRO A 252 -1.35 11.59 18.31
C PRO A 252 -1.05 10.10 18.07
N GLU A 253 -0.50 9.43 19.08
CA GLU A 253 -0.13 8.00 18.98
C GLU A 253 -1.35 7.11 18.62
N GLU A 254 -2.54 7.49 19.09
CA GLU A 254 -3.79 6.80 18.76
C GLU A 254 -4.07 6.78 17.25
N ILE A 255 -3.83 7.91 16.56
CA ILE A 255 -3.97 7.99 15.09
C ILE A 255 -2.92 7.12 14.41
N ILE A 256 -1.67 7.15 14.90
CA ILE A 256 -0.60 6.33 14.32
C ILE A 256 -0.95 4.85 14.47
N GLN A 257 -1.28 4.40 15.69
CA GLN A 257 -1.57 2.99 15.98
C GLN A 257 -2.77 2.43 15.21
N LYS A 258 -3.75 3.27 14.88
CA LYS A 258 -4.90 2.90 14.04
C LYS A 258 -4.48 2.24 12.71
N TYR A 259 -3.36 2.66 12.14
CA TYR A 259 -2.85 2.16 10.86
C TYR A 259 -1.72 1.14 10.98
N SER A 260 -1.48 0.60 12.20
CA SER A 260 -0.51 -0.48 12.42
C SER A 260 -1.01 -1.81 11.84
N PHE A 261 -0.08 -2.69 11.49
CA PHE A 261 -0.41 -4.06 11.10
C PHE A 261 -1.16 -4.82 12.21
N THR A 262 -0.77 -4.61 13.46
CA THR A 262 -1.47 -5.23 14.60
C THR A 262 -2.94 -4.82 14.66
N ASN A 263 -3.26 -3.52 14.53
CA ASN A 263 -4.65 -3.07 14.50
C ASN A 263 -5.38 -3.58 13.25
N TRP A 264 -4.74 -3.48 12.09
CA TRP A 264 -5.28 -3.97 10.83
C TRP A 264 -5.62 -5.47 10.90
N LEU A 265 -4.73 -6.28 11.44
CA LEU A 265 -4.92 -7.73 11.59
C LEU A 265 -6.10 -8.04 12.52
N ARG A 266 -6.19 -7.36 13.67
CA ARG A 266 -7.31 -7.49 14.60
C ARG A 266 -8.63 -7.12 13.95
N TYR A 267 -8.66 -6.00 13.21
CA TYR A 267 -9.85 -5.59 12.47
C TYR A 267 -10.21 -6.59 11.36
N ALA A 268 -9.24 -7.08 10.61
CA ALA A 268 -9.45 -8.07 9.56
C ALA A 268 -10.05 -9.39 10.09
N LEU A 269 -9.59 -9.84 11.26
CA LEU A 269 -10.03 -11.08 11.90
C LEU A 269 -11.23 -10.91 12.85
N ASP A 270 -11.72 -9.67 13.04
CA ASP A 270 -12.76 -9.34 14.01
C ASP A 270 -12.39 -9.76 15.46
N MET A 271 -11.18 -9.39 15.88
CA MET A 271 -10.59 -9.70 17.19
C MET A 271 -10.40 -8.43 18.03
N PRO A 272 -11.42 -7.97 18.78
CA PRO A 272 -11.30 -6.79 19.63
C PRO A 272 -10.16 -6.90 20.67
N PRO A 273 -9.60 -5.77 21.15
CA PRO A 273 -9.90 -4.40 20.71
C PRO A 273 -9.21 -4.04 19.40
N TYR A 274 -9.90 -3.30 18.55
CA TYR A 274 -9.34 -2.70 17.33
C TYR A 274 -10.05 -1.39 17.00
N GLN A 275 -9.35 -0.53 16.21
CA GLN A 275 -9.94 0.65 15.59
C GLN A 275 -10.32 0.31 14.14
N VAL A 276 -11.52 0.71 13.75
CA VAL A 276 -12.03 0.50 12.39
C VAL A 276 -11.33 1.46 11.42
N THR A 277 -10.87 0.94 10.29
CA THR A 277 -10.20 1.71 9.23
C THR A 277 -11.03 1.79 7.95
N ASP A 278 -12.35 1.82 8.08
CA ASP A 278 -13.26 1.94 6.95
C ASP A 278 -13.43 3.39 6.46
N SER A 279 -13.99 3.57 5.26
CA SER A 279 -14.19 4.89 4.66
C SER A 279 -15.19 5.79 5.40
N LYS A 280 -15.98 5.27 6.34
CA LYS A 280 -16.94 6.07 7.09
C LYS A 280 -16.27 6.97 8.12
N THR A 281 -15.12 6.54 8.66
CA THR A 281 -14.33 7.34 9.61
C THR A 281 -13.65 8.53 8.94
N TRP A 282 -13.60 8.58 7.61
CA TRP A 282 -12.90 9.62 6.84
C TRP A 282 -13.77 10.84 6.54
N LYS A 283 -15.11 10.68 6.46
CA LYS A 283 -16.04 11.72 6.03
C LYS A 283 -16.44 12.74 7.13
N PHE A 284 -16.20 12.44 8.40
CA PHE A 284 -16.70 13.25 9.51
C PHE A 284 -15.79 14.40 9.96
N GLN A 285 -14.63 14.61 9.32
CA GLN A 285 -13.67 15.67 9.71
C GLN A 285 -13.60 16.84 8.72
N LEU A 286 -14.45 16.88 7.69
CA LEU A 286 -14.52 17.97 6.72
C LEU A 286 -15.79 18.85 6.86
N SER A 287 -16.50 18.78 8.00
CA SER A 287 -17.62 19.68 8.31
C SER A 287 -17.26 20.66 9.40
#